data_f1de2f15a49661a39cc671ec16fea7a2
#
_entry.id   f1de2f15a49661a39cc671ec16fea7a2
#
_cell.length_a   1.000
_cell.length_b   1.000
_cell.length_c   1.000
_cell.angle_alpha   90.00
_cell.angle_beta   90.00
_cell.angle_gamma   90.00
#
_symmetry.space_group_name_H-M   'P 1'
#
loop_
_entity.id
_entity.type
_entity.pdbx_description
1 polymer ?
#
loop_
_entity_poly.entity_id
_entity_poly.type
_entity_poly.pdbx_seq_one_letter_code
_entity_poly.pdbx_strand_id
1 'polypeptide(L)'
;MKKLDKMISLRHLEIGGKRMIGIKFYPDKVLQALVKGLSNPKWHSKSQMACVENKKTNYQAILNDFKGVAWIDMRYFSKKGWMGCDDPSLVIEGFRKRRLEGGWKPCPNDFFDELELRKYAINTVRTYISCFEKFINYYRTISINELGDAEITAFIQNLIKGGASDSSINQHINAIKFYYEVVNKMPNRFYDFTRPPKADKLPEVLAKEAILKMINRCSNLKHRCIISLLYSAGLRRSELLSLQITDIDSERMCINIRGAKGNKDRISMLSHKLLKELRIYYLEYKPKKHLFEGYDGHPYSGTSVGKVVNKAAKLAGIRKKVTPHMLRHSFATHLLEGGTDLRYIQSLLGHNSSKTTEIYTHVATNIFKTIINPLDC
;
A
#
# COMPACT_ATOMS: atom_id res chain seq x y z
N MET A 1 -10.55 15.09 -22.88
CA MET A 1 -11.37 13.89 -22.59
C MET A 1 -12.51 14.33 -21.70
N LYS A 2 -13.78 14.18 -22.17
CA LYS A 2 -14.97 14.45 -21.35
C LYS A 2 -14.94 13.56 -20.10
N LYS A 3 -15.10 14.16 -18.92
CA LYS A 3 -15.24 13.45 -17.64
C LYS A 3 -16.51 12.60 -17.73
N LEU A 4 -16.39 11.28 -17.68
CA LEU A 4 -17.55 10.40 -17.58
C LEU A 4 -18.04 10.48 -16.13
N ASP A 5 -19.20 11.10 -15.92
CA ASP A 5 -19.79 11.29 -14.59
C ASP A 5 -20.45 10.02 -14.06
N LYS A 6 -20.67 9.02 -14.92
CA LYS A 6 -21.31 7.75 -14.58
C LYS A 6 -20.28 6.65 -14.41
N MET A 7 -20.54 5.71 -13.49
CA MET A 7 -19.66 4.59 -13.21
C MET A 7 -20.46 3.32 -12.96
N ILE A 8 -19.95 2.20 -13.49
CA ILE A 8 -20.37 0.85 -13.13
C ILE A 8 -19.19 0.08 -12.52
N SER A 9 -19.48 -0.84 -11.61
CA SER A 9 -18.48 -1.72 -11.00
C SER A 9 -18.82 -3.17 -11.32
N LEU A 10 -17.87 -3.91 -11.91
CA LEU A 10 -18.04 -5.34 -12.19
C LEU A 10 -17.56 -6.17 -11.00
N ARG A 11 -18.28 -7.25 -10.68
CA ARG A 11 -17.96 -8.18 -9.61
C ARG A 11 -18.17 -9.62 -10.02
N HIS A 12 -17.42 -10.55 -9.46
CA HIS A 12 -17.72 -11.96 -9.54
C HIS A 12 -18.81 -12.30 -8.52
N LEU A 13 -19.87 -12.96 -8.98
CA LEU A 13 -20.92 -13.52 -8.14
C LEU A 13 -21.03 -15.02 -8.43
N GLU A 14 -21.41 -15.78 -7.42
CA GLU A 14 -21.78 -17.18 -7.57
C GLU A 14 -23.23 -17.32 -7.11
N ILE A 15 -24.08 -17.72 -8.03
CA ILE A 15 -25.53 -17.84 -7.79
C ILE A 15 -25.95 -19.24 -8.25
N GLY A 16 -26.39 -20.08 -7.30
CA GLY A 16 -26.79 -21.45 -7.61
C GLY A 16 -25.71 -22.29 -8.28
N GLY A 17 -24.45 -22.14 -7.84
CA GLY A 17 -23.29 -22.85 -8.41
C GLY A 17 -22.83 -22.34 -9.79
N LYS A 18 -23.47 -21.31 -10.34
CA LYS A 18 -23.08 -20.69 -11.61
C LYS A 18 -22.31 -19.39 -11.36
N ARG A 19 -21.22 -19.22 -12.11
CA ARG A 19 -20.46 -17.97 -12.08
C ARG A 19 -21.14 -16.90 -12.91
N MET A 20 -21.38 -15.74 -12.29
CA MET A 20 -22.07 -14.59 -12.88
C MET A 20 -21.16 -13.35 -12.80
N ILE A 21 -21.38 -12.43 -13.74
CA ILE A 21 -20.84 -11.07 -13.70
C ILE A 21 -21.88 -10.20 -13.03
N GLY A 22 -21.59 -9.68 -11.83
CA GLY A 22 -22.42 -8.68 -11.16
C GLY A 22 -22.03 -7.28 -11.63
N ILE A 23 -23.05 -6.49 -11.96
CA ILE A 23 -22.93 -5.10 -12.42
C ILE A 23 -23.58 -4.21 -11.37
N LYS A 24 -22.77 -3.50 -10.62
CA LYS A 24 -23.23 -2.54 -9.61
C LYS A 24 -23.15 -1.12 -10.16
N PHE A 25 -24.23 -0.38 -10.05
CA PHE A 25 -24.31 1.02 -10.48
C PHE A 25 -25.31 1.79 -9.61
N TYR A 26 -25.21 3.10 -9.58
CA TYR A 26 -26.23 3.95 -8.96
C TYR A 26 -27.45 4.06 -9.87
N PRO A 27 -28.66 4.26 -9.32
CA PRO A 27 -29.87 4.42 -10.09
C PRO A 27 -29.72 5.55 -11.14
N ASP A 28 -29.62 5.15 -12.41
CA ASP A 28 -29.51 6.04 -13.55
C ASP A 28 -30.27 5.39 -14.74
N LYS A 29 -31.15 6.14 -15.38
CA LYS A 29 -32.03 5.63 -16.46
C LYS A 29 -31.21 5.09 -17.63
N VAL A 30 -30.10 5.74 -18.00
CA VAL A 30 -29.25 5.32 -19.12
C VAL A 30 -28.52 4.01 -18.78
N LEU A 31 -27.92 3.92 -17.57
CA LEU A 31 -27.23 2.70 -17.13
C LEU A 31 -28.20 1.53 -17.00
N GLN A 32 -29.42 1.77 -16.51
CA GLN A 32 -30.47 0.75 -16.43
C GLN A 32 -30.91 0.24 -17.82
N ALA A 33 -31.04 1.13 -18.81
CA ALA A 33 -31.35 0.75 -20.17
C ALA A 33 -30.25 -0.11 -20.79
N LEU A 34 -28.97 0.27 -20.62
CA LEU A 34 -27.82 -0.51 -21.11
C LEU A 34 -27.75 -1.89 -20.45
N VAL A 35 -27.98 -1.98 -19.14
CA VAL A 35 -28.03 -3.27 -18.44
C VAL A 35 -29.15 -4.16 -18.92
N LYS A 36 -30.34 -3.59 -19.18
CA LYS A 36 -31.49 -4.35 -19.75
C LYS A 36 -31.23 -4.87 -21.17
N GLY A 37 -30.37 -4.21 -21.94
CA GLY A 37 -29.95 -4.64 -23.27
C GLY A 37 -28.96 -5.81 -23.28
N LEU A 38 -28.37 -6.18 -22.16
CA LEU A 38 -27.48 -7.32 -22.09
C LEU A 38 -28.21 -8.65 -22.19
N SER A 39 -27.52 -9.73 -22.57
CA SER A 39 -28.09 -11.06 -22.68
C SER A 39 -28.54 -11.61 -21.32
N ASN A 40 -29.88 -11.74 -21.15
CA ASN A 40 -30.53 -12.34 -19.99
C ASN A 40 -30.09 -11.76 -18.62
N PRO A 41 -30.21 -10.43 -18.43
CA PRO A 41 -29.84 -9.80 -17.18
C PRO A 41 -30.86 -10.14 -16.08
N LYS A 42 -30.38 -10.51 -14.91
CA LYS A 42 -31.17 -10.80 -13.71
C LYS A 42 -30.79 -9.88 -12.57
N TRP A 43 -31.76 -9.42 -11.80
CA TRP A 43 -31.49 -8.66 -10.59
C TRP A 43 -31.28 -9.61 -9.39
N HIS A 44 -30.15 -9.50 -8.71
CA HIS A 44 -29.88 -10.27 -7.52
C HIS A 44 -30.07 -9.39 -6.28
N SER A 45 -31.20 -9.60 -5.58
CA SER A 45 -31.64 -8.75 -4.46
C SER A 45 -30.67 -8.78 -3.26
N LYS A 46 -30.08 -9.93 -2.95
CA LYS A 46 -29.10 -10.04 -1.83
C LYS A 46 -27.84 -9.18 -2.04
N SER A 47 -27.33 -9.09 -3.26
CA SER A 47 -26.14 -8.30 -3.57
C SER A 47 -26.45 -6.90 -4.10
N GLN A 48 -27.74 -6.58 -4.35
CA GLN A 48 -28.20 -5.32 -4.93
C GLN A 48 -27.48 -4.99 -6.25
N MET A 49 -27.40 -5.98 -7.17
CA MET A 49 -26.72 -5.86 -8.45
C MET A 49 -27.50 -6.55 -9.56
N ALA A 50 -27.39 -6.02 -10.78
CA ALA A 50 -27.75 -6.77 -11.97
C ALA A 50 -26.65 -7.81 -12.25
N CYS A 51 -27.03 -8.99 -12.73
CA CYS A 51 -26.08 -10.05 -13.04
C CYS A 51 -26.40 -10.70 -14.38
N VAL A 52 -25.33 -11.03 -15.10
CA VAL A 52 -25.37 -11.80 -16.34
C VAL A 52 -24.42 -12.97 -16.22
N GLU A 53 -24.62 -14.01 -17.02
CA GLU A 53 -23.75 -15.19 -17.00
C GLU A 53 -22.31 -14.83 -17.36
N ASN A 54 -21.33 -15.39 -16.63
CA ASN A 54 -19.89 -15.10 -16.86
C ASN A 54 -19.39 -15.81 -18.12
N LYS A 55 -19.76 -15.25 -19.28
CA LYS A 55 -19.29 -15.65 -20.60
C LYS A 55 -18.48 -14.53 -21.23
N LYS A 56 -17.51 -14.90 -22.07
CA LYS A 56 -16.65 -13.94 -22.78
C LYS A 56 -17.46 -12.95 -23.62
N THR A 57 -18.57 -13.43 -24.23
CA THR A 57 -19.52 -12.62 -25.01
C THR A 57 -20.18 -11.53 -24.16
N ASN A 58 -20.69 -11.87 -22.97
CA ASN A 58 -21.31 -10.92 -22.05
C ASN A 58 -20.31 -9.92 -21.51
N TYR A 59 -19.10 -10.36 -21.24
CA TYR A 59 -18.02 -9.47 -20.81
C TYR A 59 -17.66 -8.45 -21.88
N GLN A 60 -17.54 -8.89 -23.15
CA GLN A 60 -17.27 -7.98 -24.27
C GLN A 60 -18.44 -7.02 -24.56
N ALA A 61 -19.69 -7.49 -24.45
CA ALA A 61 -20.86 -6.64 -24.58
C ALA A 61 -20.85 -5.51 -23.54
N ILE A 62 -20.59 -5.84 -22.27
CA ILE A 62 -20.48 -4.83 -21.20
C ILE A 62 -19.39 -3.80 -21.54
N LEU A 63 -18.20 -4.23 -21.99
CA LEU A 63 -17.13 -3.30 -22.33
C LEU A 63 -17.51 -2.38 -23.50
N ASN A 64 -18.22 -2.89 -24.50
CA ASN A 64 -18.61 -2.13 -25.69
C ASN A 64 -19.77 -1.17 -25.40
N ASP A 65 -20.81 -1.65 -24.75
CA ASP A 65 -22.06 -0.90 -24.55
C ASP A 65 -21.89 0.25 -23.56
N PHE A 66 -21.01 0.07 -22.57
CA PHE A 66 -20.71 1.12 -21.57
C PHE A 66 -19.51 2.01 -21.94
N LYS A 67 -18.82 1.71 -23.04
CA LYS A 67 -17.70 2.53 -23.54
C LYS A 67 -18.19 3.93 -23.93
N GLY A 68 -17.57 4.95 -23.31
CA GLY A 68 -17.93 6.35 -23.56
C GLY A 68 -19.16 6.84 -22.80
N VAL A 69 -19.93 5.95 -22.15
CA VAL A 69 -21.12 6.29 -21.35
C VAL A 69 -20.79 6.28 -19.86
N ALA A 70 -20.07 5.27 -19.38
CA ALA A 70 -19.71 5.13 -17.99
C ALA A 70 -18.26 4.64 -17.81
N TRP A 71 -17.66 5.03 -16.68
CA TRP A 71 -16.39 4.43 -16.27
C TRP A 71 -16.64 3.01 -15.77
N ILE A 72 -15.94 2.02 -16.33
CA ILE A 72 -16.05 0.61 -15.93
C ILE A 72 -14.97 0.31 -14.90
N ASP A 73 -15.37 0.13 -13.65
CA ASP A 73 -14.48 -0.28 -12.57
C ASP A 73 -14.37 -1.81 -12.52
N MET A 74 -13.24 -2.32 -12.96
CA MET A 74 -12.95 -3.76 -13.00
C MET A 74 -12.06 -4.24 -11.84
N ARG A 75 -11.80 -3.41 -10.85
CA ARG A 75 -10.89 -3.76 -9.74
C ARG A 75 -11.29 -5.03 -9.00
N TYR A 76 -12.59 -5.29 -8.93
CA TYR A 76 -13.16 -6.47 -8.28
C TYR A 76 -13.43 -7.63 -9.26
N PHE A 77 -13.23 -7.41 -10.53
CA PHE A 77 -13.47 -8.39 -11.59
C PHE A 77 -12.17 -8.91 -12.21
N SER A 78 -11.09 -8.14 -12.23
CA SER A 78 -9.80 -8.62 -12.71
C SER A 78 -9.14 -9.57 -11.69
N LYS A 79 -8.41 -10.58 -12.17
CA LYS A 79 -7.67 -11.56 -11.33
C LYS A 79 -6.72 -10.92 -10.28
N LYS A 80 -6.45 -9.61 -10.34
CA LYS A 80 -5.73 -8.82 -9.33
C LYS A 80 -6.61 -8.30 -8.19
N GLY A 81 -7.90 -8.58 -8.19
CA GLY A 81 -8.91 -7.98 -7.29
C GLY A 81 -9.12 -8.65 -5.93
N TRP A 82 -8.27 -9.57 -5.53
CA TRP A 82 -8.24 -10.11 -4.16
C TRP A 82 -7.46 -9.22 -3.18
N MET A 83 -7.48 -7.92 -3.38
CA MET A 83 -6.84 -6.96 -2.47
C MET A 83 -7.85 -6.31 -1.53
N GLY A 84 -8.46 -7.09 -0.65
CA GLY A 84 -9.43 -6.58 0.33
C GLY A 84 -9.62 -7.45 1.54
N CYS A 85 -8.83 -8.51 1.69
CA CYS A 85 -8.83 -9.30 2.92
C CYS A 85 -7.66 -8.85 3.79
N ASP A 86 -7.97 -8.23 4.92
CA ASP A 86 -7.00 -7.81 5.93
C ASP A 86 -6.64 -8.96 6.89
N ASP A 87 -7.19 -10.17 6.67
CA ASP A 87 -6.88 -11.37 7.42
C ASP A 87 -5.75 -12.16 6.73
N PRO A 88 -4.56 -12.29 7.37
CA PRO A 88 -3.44 -13.05 6.83
C PRO A 88 -3.77 -14.50 6.50
N SER A 89 -4.63 -15.17 7.31
CA SER A 89 -4.99 -16.57 7.11
C SER A 89 -5.78 -16.77 5.82
N LEU A 90 -6.74 -15.88 5.52
CA LEU A 90 -7.50 -15.92 4.27
C LEU A 90 -6.62 -15.63 3.03
N VAL A 91 -5.60 -14.79 3.20
CA VAL A 91 -4.61 -14.54 2.13
C VAL A 91 -3.78 -15.79 1.85
N ILE A 92 -3.30 -16.46 2.89
CA ILE A 92 -2.52 -17.71 2.78
C ILE A 92 -3.37 -18.81 2.15
N GLU A 93 -4.61 -18.98 2.59
CA GLU A 93 -5.55 -19.94 2.01
C GLU A 93 -5.81 -19.66 0.51
N GLY A 94 -5.88 -18.39 0.12
CA GLY A 94 -5.94 -17.99 -1.28
C GLY A 94 -4.69 -18.42 -2.08
N PHE A 95 -3.51 -18.38 -1.47
CA PHE A 95 -2.28 -18.89 -2.09
C PHE A 95 -2.26 -20.42 -2.20
N ARG A 96 -2.74 -21.15 -1.20
CA ARG A 96 -2.87 -22.62 -1.23
C ARG A 96 -3.80 -23.10 -2.35
N LYS A 97 -4.96 -22.46 -2.51
CA LYS A 97 -6.02 -22.86 -3.44
C LYS A 97 -5.86 -22.31 -4.86
N ARG A 98 -4.89 -21.45 -5.12
CA ARG A 98 -4.73 -20.86 -6.45
C ARG A 98 -4.32 -21.91 -7.49
N ARG A 99 -4.90 -21.83 -8.68
CA ARG A 99 -4.45 -22.60 -9.83
C ARG A 99 -3.19 -21.94 -10.41
N LEU A 100 -2.12 -22.73 -10.51
CA LEU A 100 -0.87 -22.29 -11.11
C LEU A 100 -0.82 -22.78 -12.55
N GLU A 101 -0.38 -21.92 -13.47
CA GLU A 101 -0.28 -22.22 -14.90
C GLU A 101 1.17 -22.62 -15.23
N GLY A 102 1.37 -23.44 -16.27
CA GLY A 102 2.69 -23.68 -16.86
C GLY A 102 3.68 -24.45 -15.99
N GLY A 103 3.22 -25.36 -15.12
CA GLY A 103 4.11 -26.18 -14.29
C GLY A 103 4.81 -25.39 -13.17
N TRP A 104 4.28 -24.24 -12.78
CA TRP A 104 4.79 -23.45 -11.67
C TRP A 104 4.57 -24.19 -10.34
N LYS A 105 5.64 -24.41 -9.57
CA LYS A 105 5.61 -25.08 -8.28
C LYS A 105 5.16 -24.07 -7.19
N PRO A 106 4.15 -24.39 -6.35
CA PRO A 106 3.79 -23.57 -5.17
C PRO A 106 4.83 -23.77 -4.06
N CYS A 107 4.80 -22.87 -3.06
CA CYS A 107 5.46 -23.13 -1.79
C CYS A 107 4.94 -24.43 -1.17
N PRO A 108 5.77 -25.18 -0.42
CA PRO A 108 5.33 -26.32 0.38
C PRO A 108 4.28 -25.93 1.41
N ASN A 109 3.42 -26.87 1.83
CA ASN A 109 2.39 -26.60 2.82
C ASN A 109 2.97 -26.13 4.16
N ASP A 110 4.06 -26.73 4.61
CA ASP A 110 4.74 -26.36 5.86
C ASP A 110 5.22 -24.90 5.86
N PHE A 111 5.55 -24.36 4.67
CA PHE A 111 5.89 -22.94 4.52
C PHE A 111 4.70 -22.04 4.85
N PHE A 112 3.52 -22.41 4.40
CA PHE A 112 2.28 -21.70 4.70
C PHE A 112 1.90 -21.81 6.18
N ASP A 113 2.03 -23.02 6.75
CA ASP A 113 1.72 -23.31 8.15
C ASP A 113 2.57 -22.45 9.10
N GLU A 114 3.87 -22.36 8.85
CA GLU A 114 4.77 -21.54 9.65
C GLU A 114 4.50 -20.03 9.50
N LEU A 115 4.07 -19.56 8.33
CA LEU A 115 3.65 -18.17 8.15
C LEU A 115 2.39 -17.83 8.96
N GLU A 116 1.42 -18.77 9.02
CA GLU A 116 0.20 -18.64 9.82
C GLU A 116 0.51 -18.68 11.31
N LEU A 117 1.26 -19.69 11.77
CA LEU A 117 1.61 -19.89 13.17
C LEU A 117 2.30 -18.65 13.76
N ARG A 118 3.19 -18.05 13.00
CA ARG A 118 3.93 -16.85 13.42
C ARG A 118 3.19 -15.54 13.19
N LYS A 119 1.96 -15.58 12.67
CA LYS A 119 1.10 -14.42 12.41
C LYS A 119 1.81 -13.30 11.64
N TYR A 120 2.53 -13.65 10.58
CA TYR A 120 3.21 -12.66 9.76
C TYR A 120 2.24 -11.68 9.11
N ALA A 121 2.63 -10.42 9.02
CA ALA A 121 1.86 -9.39 8.32
C ALA A 121 1.64 -9.77 6.84
N ILE A 122 0.47 -9.46 6.30
CA ILE A 122 0.04 -9.83 4.93
C ILE A 122 1.08 -9.49 3.86
N ASN A 123 1.70 -8.32 3.96
CA ASN A 123 2.72 -7.92 2.99
C ASN A 123 3.99 -8.78 3.09
N THR A 124 4.36 -9.20 4.30
CA THR A 124 5.48 -10.13 4.52
C THR A 124 5.14 -11.50 3.94
N VAL A 125 3.93 -12.02 4.22
CA VAL A 125 3.42 -13.28 3.65
C VAL A 125 3.52 -13.26 2.12
N ARG A 126 2.95 -12.24 1.47
CA ARG A 126 2.99 -12.11 0.00
C ARG A 126 4.41 -12.05 -0.54
N THR A 127 5.28 -11.31 0.13
CA THR A 127 6.67 -11.15 -0.29
C THR A 127 7.44 -12.47 -0.15
N TYR A 128 7.30 -13.15 0.98
CA TYR A 128 8.00 -14.41 1.23
C TYR A 128 7.56 -15.50 0.26
N ILE A 129 6.24 -15.67 0.06
CA ILE A 129 5.72 -16.63 -0.92
C ILE A 129 6.26 -16.30 -2.33
N SER A 130 6.13 -15.05 -2.77
CA SER A 130 6.57 -14.63 -4.11
C SER A 130 8.07 -14.83 -4.32
N CYS A 131 8.90 -14.50 -3.32
CA CYS A 131 10.35 -14.64 -3.41
C CYS A 131 10.78 -16.11 -3.38
N PHE A 132 10.19 -16.91 -2.49
CA PHE A 132 10.54 -18.32 -2.39
C PHE A 132 10.07 -19.12 -3.61
N GLU A 133 8.87 -18.84 -4.13
CA GLU A 133 8.42 -19.49 -5.36
C GLU A 133 9.28 -19.14 -6.56
N LYS A 134 9.80 -17.94 -6.68
CA LYS A 134 10.77 -17.61 -7.73
C LYS A 134 12.04 -18.45 -7.62
N PHE A 135 12.51 -18.68 -6.41
CA PHE A 135 13.69 -19.53 -6.16
C PHE A 135 13.45 -20.98 -6.57
N ILE A 136 12.38 -21.61 -6.07
CA ILE A 136 12.10 -23.04 -6.39
C ILE A 136 11.73 -23.25 -7.85
N ASN A 137 11.17 -22.22 -8.52
CA ASN A 137 10.85 -22.31 -9.94
C ASN A 137 12.02 -21.94 -10.86
N TYR A 138 13.08 -21.36 -10.34
CA TYR A 138 14.34 -21.22 -11.05
C TYR A 138 14.99 -22.59 -11.25
N TYR A 139 14.85 -23.49 -10.26
CA TYR A 139 15.35 -24.88 -10.28
C TYR A 139 14.19 -25.89 -10.45
N ARG A 140 13.42 -25.78 -11.54
CA ARG A 140 12.21 -26.59 -11.74
C ARG A 140 12.43 -28.09 -11.72
N THR A 141 13.58 -28.55 -12.16
CA THR A 141 13.95 -29.97 -12.29
C THR A 141 14.53 -30.57 -11.02
N ILE A 142 15.00 -29.73 -10.11
CA ILE A 142 15.67 -30.14 -8.87
C ILE A 142 14.64 -30.16 -7.72
N SER A 143 14.76 -31.15 -6.83
CA SER A 143 13.97 -31.19 -5.60
C SER A 143 14.41 -30.07 -4.64
N ILE A 144 13.49 -29.49 -3.89
CA ILE A 144 13.79 -28.42 -2.91
C ILE A 144 14.81 -28.92 -1.86
N ASN A 145 14.75 -30.20 -1.51
CA ASN A 145 15.64 -30.83 -0.53
C ASN A 145 17.08 -31.01 -1.03
N GLU A 146 17.27 -30.98 -2.33
CA GLU A 146 18.58 -31.12 -3.00
C GLU A 146 19.24 -29.75 -3.26
N LEU A 147 18.48 -28.64 -3.11
CA LEU A 147 19.02 -27.30 -3.29
C LEU A 147 19.88 -26.92 -2.07
N GLY A 148 21.17 -26.74 -2.31
CA GLY A 148 22.17 -26.38 -1.31
C GLY A 148 22.68 -24.95 -1.44
N ASP A 149 23.80 -24.68 -0.78
CA ASP A 149 24.42 -23.35 -0.73
C ASP A 149 24.91 -22.89 -2.10
N ALA A 150 25.36 -23.82 -2.95
CA ALA A 150 25.82 -23.54 -4.31
C ALA A 150 24.67 -23.00 -5.18
N GLU A 151 23.51 -23.67 -5.14
CA GLU A 151 22.32 -23.29 -5.90
C GLU A 151 21.75 -21.96 -5.39
N ILE A 152 21.72 -21.75 -4.08
CA ILE A 152 21.25 -20.49 -3.49
C ILE A 152 22.18 -19.34 -3.92
N THR A 153 23.50 -19.56 -3.85
CA THR A 153 24.49 -18.55 -4.27
C THR A 153 24.35 -18.24 -5.76
N ALA A 154 24.22 -19.25 -6.61
CA ALA A 154 24.02 -19.07 -8.04
C ALA A 154 22.72 -18.30 -8.37
N PHE A 155 21.63 -18.60 -7.65
CA PHE A 155 20.38 -17.86 -7.79
C PHE A 155 20.53 -16.38 -7.40
N ILE A 156 21.18 -16.09 -6.28
CA ILE A 156 21.43 -14.70 -5.84
C ILE A 156 22.32 -13.97 -6.83
N GLN A 157 23.38 -14.61 -7.33
CA GLN A 157 24.23 -14.03 -8.39
C GLN A 157 23.43 -13.73 -9.67
N ASN A 158 22.51 -14.61 -10.04
CA ASN A 158 21.63 -14.36 -11.18
C ASN A 158 20.70 -13.14 -10.95
N LEU A 159 20.17 -12.98 -9.74
CA LEU A 159 19.39 -11.78 -9.40
C LEU A 159 20.22 -10.49 -9.50
N ILE A 160 21.47 -10.52 -9.04
CA ILE A 160 22.41 -9.39 -9.12
C ILE A 160 22.69 -9.06 -10.58
N LYS A 161 23.05 -10.05 -11.40
CA LYS A 161 23.30 -9.87 -12.85
C LYS A 161 22.06 -9.35 -13.59
N GLY A 162 20.85 -9.75 -13.13
CA GLY A 162 19.57 -9.24 -13.64
C GLY A 162 19.22 -7.83 -13.18
N GLY A 163 20.09 -7.13 -12.44
CA GLY A 163 19.87 -5.75 -11.98
C GLY A 163 18.83 -5.62 -10.85
N ALA A 164 18.60 -6.68 -10.07
CA ALA A 164 17.72 -6.60 -8.92
C ALA A 164 18.27 -5.64 -7.85
N SER A 165 17.40 -4.85 -7.22
CA SER A 165 17.82 -3.94 -6.15
C SER A 165 18.25 -4.72 -4.90
N ASP A 166 19.17 -4.14 -4.09
CA ASP A 166 19.64 -4.73 -2.82
C ASP A 166 18.47 -5.11 -1.90
N SER A 167 17.43 -4.29 -1.86
CA SER A 167 16.21 -4.58 -1.10
C SER A 167 15.50 -5.84 -1.62
N SER A 168 15.42 -6.02 -2.94
CA SER A 168 14.81 -7.21 -3.55
C SER A 168 15.66 -8.45 -3.26
N ILE A 169 16.98 -8.37 -3.39
CA ILE A 169 17.91 -9.45 -3.09
C ILE A 169 17.76 -9.88 -1.63
N ASN A 170 17.76 -8.91 -0.70
CA ASN A 170 17.56 -9.19 0.72
C ASN A 170 16.21 -9.85 1.03
N GLN A 171 15.13 -9.51 0.28
CA GLN A 171 13.84 -10.18 0.43
C GLN A 171 13.89 -11.65 -0.01
N HIS A 172 14.57 -11.97 -1.11
CA HIS A 172 14.78 -13.35 -1.54
C HIS A 172 15.61 -14.14 -0.53
N ILE A 173 16.72 -13.56 -0.05
CA ILE A 173 17.55 -14.20 0.99
C ILE A 173 16.71 -14.48 2.25
N ASN A 174 15.91 -13.53 2.71
CA ASN A 174 15.07 -13.71 3.89
C ASN A 174 14.00 -14.79 3.69
N ALA A 175 13.40 -14.89 2.51
CA ALA A 175 12.40 -15.91 2.21
C ALA A 175 13.03 -17.32 2.13
N ILE A 176 14.23 -17.44 1.55
CA ILE A 176 15.00 -18.69 1.48
C ILE A 176 15.42 -19.11 2.89
N LYS A 177 15.99 -18.19 3.68
CA LYS A 177 16.34 -18.43 5.08
C LYS A 177 15.14 -18.87 5.90
N PHE A 178 13.99 -18.23 5.72
CA PHE A 178 12.76 -18.62 6.41
C PHE A 178 12.40 -20.09 6.15
N TYR A 179 12.54 -20.56 4.91
CA TYR A 179 12.28 -21.96 4.61
C TYR A 179 13.28 -22.89 5.30
N TYR A 180 14.57 -22.71 5.10
CA TYR A 180 15.56 -23.64 5.61
C TYR A 180 15.75 -23.55 7.13
N GLU A 181 15.81 -22.36 7.69
CA GLU A 181 16.07 -22.16 9.12
C GLU A 181 14.82 -22.36 10.00
N VAL A 182 13.64 -21.90 9.50
CA VAL A 182 12.41 -21.89 10.30
C VAL A 182 11.51 -23.07 9.99
N VAL A 183 11.22 -23.32 8.72
CA VAL A 183 10.33 -24.42 8.30
C VAL A 183 11.05 -25.77 8.46
N ASN A 184 12.23 -25.93 7.90
CA ASN A 184 13.00 -27.17 7.96
C ASN A 184 13.83 -27.34 9.25
N LYS A 185 13.82 -26.32 10.15
CA LYS A 185 14.55 -26.34 11.44
C LYS A 185 16.04 -26.67 11.26
N MET A 186 16.62 -26.33 10.13
CA MET A 186 18.05 -26.51 9.90
C MET A 186 18.83 -25.47 10.72
N PRO A 187 19.88 -25.87 11.46
CA PRO A 187 20.68 -24.91 12.19
C PRO A 187 21.30 -23.89 11.22
N ASN A 188 21.42 -22.67 11.66
CA ASN A 188 21.99 -21.47 11.00
C ASN A 188 23.06 -21.77 9.91
N ARG A 189 22.65 -22.31 8.78
CA ARG A 189 23.52 -22.76 7.71
C ARG A 189 23.98 -21.63 6.79
N PHE A 190 23.27 -20.51 6.83
CA PHE A 190 23.38 -19.43 5.84
C PHE A 190 23.96 -18.12 6.39
N TYR A 191 24.92 -18.18 7.31
CA TYR A 191 25.54 -16.96 7.87
C TYR A 191 26.48 -16.23 6.92
N ASP A 192 27.04 -16.92 5.91
CA ASP A 192 28.09 -16.38 5.04
C ASP A 192 27.62 -15.73 3.74
N PHE A 193 26.30 -15.53 3.56
CA PHE A 193 25.90 -14.69 2.44
C PHE A 193 26.30 -13.24 2.70
N THR A 194 27.36 -12.81 2.02
CA THR A 194 27.74 -11.41 1.95
C THR A 194 26.57 -10.61 1.40
N ARG A 195 25.82 -10.00 2.32
CA ARG A 195 24.71 -9.11 1.92
C ARG A 195 25.30 -7.90 1.23
N PRO A 196 24.70 -7.44 0.10
CA PRO A 196 25.12 -6.16 -0.45
C PRO A 196 25.11 -5.10 0.64
N PRO A 197 26.17 -4.33 0.81
CA PRO A 197 26.22 -3.26 1.80
C PRO A 197 25.05 -2.32 1.57
N LYS A 198 24.30 -2.06 2.62
CA LYS A 198 23.17 -1.12 2.53
C LYS A 198 23.74 0.26 2.31
N ALA A 199 23.51 0.84 1.12
CA ALA A 199 23.85 2.23 0.90
C ALA A 199 23.01 3.10 1.86
N ASP A 200 23.69 3.82 2.76
CA ASP A 200 23.05 4.79 3.67
C ASP A 200 22.67 6.06 2.87
N LYS A 201 21.57 5.94 2.15
CA LYS A 201 21.00 7.10 1.43
C LYS A 201 20.33 8.02 2.44
N LEU A 202 20.76 9.26 2.48
CA LEU A 202 20.08 10.29 3.26
C LEU A 202 18.61 10.43 2.81
N PRO A 203 17.69 10.64 3.75
CA PRO A 203 16.29 10.84 3.42
C PRO A 203 16.10 12.10 2.58
N GLU A 204 15.31 11.97 1.51
CA GLU A 204 14.94 13.14 0.72
C GLU A 204 13.90 13.98 1.46
N VAL A 205 14.21 15.25 1.66
CA VAL A 205 13.37 16.24 2.32
C VAL A 205 12.90 17.27 1.28
N LEU A 206 11.66 17.72 1.42
CA LEU A 206 11.07 18.81 0.65
C LEU A 206 11.08 20.08 1.51
N ALA A 207 11.36 21.23 0.90
CA ALA A 207 11.22 22.49 1.58
C ALA A 207 9.76 22.73 2.05
N LYS A 208 9.59 23.41 3.17
CA LYS A 208 8.28 23.70 3.77
C LYS A 208 7.35 24.43 2.79
N GLU A 209 7.88 25.40 2.06
CA GLU A 209 7.16 26.19 1.05
C GLU A 209 6.67 25.30 -0.11
N ALA A 210 7.47 24.32 -0.51
CA ALA A 210 7.09 23.37 -1.57
C ALA A 210 5.89 22.51 -1.12
N ILE A 211 5.89 22.04 0.11
CA ILE A 211 4.78 21.24 0.67
C ILE A 211 3.52 22.10 0.82
N LEU A 212 3.64 23.32 1.33
CA LEU A 212 2.52 24.25 1.42
C LEU A 212 1.93 24.55 0.04
N LYS A 213 2.79 24.71 -0.98
CA LYS A 213 2.36 24.87 -2.37
C LYS A 213 1.62 23.64 -2.90
N MET A 214 2.06 22.42 -2.54
CA MET A 214 1.34 21.18 -2.88
C MET A 214 -0.06 21.16 -2.27
N ILE A 215 -0.19 21.52 -1.00
CA ILE A 215 -1.47 21.55 -0.27
C ILE A 215 -2.40 22.58 -0.90
N ASN A 216 -1.92 23.82 -1.08
CA ASN A 216 -2.73 24.94 -1.56
C ASN A 216 -3.20 24.78 -3.02
N ARG A 217 -2.39 24.13 -3.88
CA ARG A 217 -2.76 23.87 -5.28
C ARG A 217 -3.64 22.63 -5.47
N CYS A 218 -3.92 21.89 -4.40
CA CYS A 218 -4.79 20.73 -4.46
C CYS A 218 -6.25 21.15 -4.32
N SER A 219 -7.00 21.18 -5.42
CA SER A 219 -8.42 21.57 -5.43
C SER A 219 -9.34 20.54 -4.77
N ASN A 220 -8.99 19.26 -4.82
CA ASN A 220 -9.81 18.21 -4.20
C ASN A 220 -9.57 18.17 -2.69
N LEU A 221 -10.63 18.43 -1.91
CA LEU A 221 -10.57 18.53 -0.45
C LEU A 221 -10.05 17.25 0.21
N LYS A 222 -10.53 16.05 -0.21
CA LYS A 222 -10.04 14.77 0.29
C LYS A 222 -8.53 14.60 0.07
N HIS A 223 -8.05 14.94 -1.12
CA HIS A 223 -6.63 14.83 -1.44
C HIS A 223 -5.78 15.82 -0.64
N ARG A 224 -6.30 17.03 -0.43
CA ARG A 224 -5.65 18.05 0.40
C ARG A 224 -5.52 17.60 1.85
N CYS A 225 -6.59 17.06 2.45
CA CYS A 225 -6.55 16.48 3.79
C CYS A 225 -5.57 15.31 3.90
N ILE A 226 -5.50 14.42 2.88
CA ILE A 226 -4.53 13.31 2.84
C ILE A 226 -3.09 13.83 2.89
N ILE A 227 -2.74 14.83 2.06
CA ILE A 227 -1.39 15.39 2.02
C ILE A 227 -1.06 16.11 3.33
N SER A 228 -2.01 16.89 3.83
CA SER A 228 -1.87 17.62 5.09
C SER A 228 -1.63 16.68 6.27
N LEU A 229 -2.36 15.57 6.38
CA LEU A 229 -2.16 14.56 7.42
C LEU A 229 -0.80 13.87 7.32
N LEU A 230 -0.39 13.44 6.11
CA LEU A 230 0.91 12.80 5.91
C LEU A 230 2.06 13.71 6.36
N TYR A 231 1.93 15.02 6.13
CA TYR A 231 2.95 15.98 6.50
C TYR A 231 2.82 16.45 7.95
N SER A 232 1.64 16.92 8.40
CA SER A 232 1.51 17.58 9.72
C SER A 232 1.49 16.61 10.90
N ALA A 233 1.17 15.34 10.67
CA ALA A 233 1.18 14.29 11.70
C ALA A 233 2.24 13.21 11.46
N GLY A 234 3.02 13.30 10.39
CA GLY A 234 4.09 12.37 10.07
C GLY A 234 3.62 10.93 9.90
N LEU A 235 2.41 10.71 9.35
CA LEU A 235 1.82 9.38 9.24
C LEU A 235 2.55 8.49 8.22
N ARG A 236 2.67 7.20 8.54
CA ARG A 236 2.98 6.19 7.51
C ARG A 236 1.76 6.04 6.59
N ARG A 237 1.99 5.66 5.33
CA ARG A 237 0.89 5.42 4.38
C ARG A 237 -0.13 4.40 4.90
N SER A 238 0.32 3.34 5.56
CA SER A 238 -0.58 2.33 6.16
C SER A 238 -1.40 2.89 7.31
N GLU A 239 -0.79 3.71 8.17
CA GLU A 239 -1.47 4.38 9.28
C GLU A 239 -2.56 5.32 8.78
N LEU A 240 -2.28 6.13 7.75
CA LEU A 240 -3.29 6.99 7.11
C LEU A 240 -4.49 6.19 6.59
N LEU A 241 -4.24 5.01 6.02
CA LEU A 241 -5.30 4.17 5.42
C LEU A 241 -6.17 3.48 6.48
N SER A 242 -5.60 3.12 7.63
CA SER A 242 -6.31 2.50 8.74
C SER A 242 -7.01 3.49 9.65
N LEU A 243 -6.71 4.81 9.54
CA LEU A 243 -7.22 5.84 10.42
C LEU A 243 -8.75 5.90 10.36
N GLN A 244 -9.38 5.87 11.53
CA GLN A 244 -10.81 5.98 11.69
C GLN A 244 -11.21 7.42 12.07
N ILE A 245 -12.49 7.74 11.93
CA ILE A 245 -13.03 9.05 12.32
C ILE A 245 -12.83 9.28 13.83
N THR A 246 -13.03 8.23 14.62
CA THR A 246 -12.88 8.23 16.09
C THR A 246 -11.45 8.39 16.58
N ASP A 247 -10.46 8.30 15.68
CA ASP A 247 -9.07 8.49 16.04
C ASP A 247 -8.65 9.97 16.06
N ILE A 248 -9.52 10.85 15.58
CA ILE A 248 -9.31 12.31 15.62
C ILE A 248 -9.87 12.87 16.92
N ASP A 249 -8.99 13.21 17.83
CA ASP A 249 -9.35 13.86 19.09
C ASP A 249 -9.22 15.38 18.96
N SER A 250 -10.36 16.04 18.75
CA SER A 250 -10.40 17.49 18.53
C SER A 250 -10.28 18.30 19.84
N GLU A 251 -10.53 17.69 21.00
CA GLU A 251 -10.40 18.36 22.30
C GLU A 251 -8.94 18.41 22.73
N ARG A 252 -8.25 17.27 22.63
CA ARG A 252 -6.83 17.18 22.96
C ARG A 252 -5.89 17.58 21.81
N MET A 253 -6.45 17.94 20.65
CA MET A 253 -5.69 18.28 19.43
C MET A 253 -4.66 17.22 19.05
N CYS A 254 -5.06 15.95 19.08
CA CYS A 254 -4.19 14.81 18.76
C CYS A 254 -4.88 13.79 17.86
N ILE A 255 -4.07 12.89 17.32
CA ILE A 255 -4.48 11.79 16.46
C ILE A 255 -4.00 10.49 17.09
N ASN A 256 -4.91 9.58 17.38
CA ASN A 256 -4.63 8.26 17.91
C ASN A 256 -4.31 7.30 16.76
N ILE A 257 -3.13 6.73 16.73
CA ILE A 257 -2.67 5.84 15.66
C ILE A 257 -2.57 4.45 16.25
N ARG A 258 -3.54 3.59 15.89
CA ARG A 258 -3.65 2.23 16.41
C ARG A 258 -2.92 1.22 15.53
N GLY A 259 -2.38 0.15 16.13
CA GLY A 259 -1.78 -0.97 15.41
C GLY A 259 -0.65 -0.56 14.46
N ALA A 260 0.18 0.43 14.83
CA ALA A 260 1.33 0.82 14.05
C ALA A 260 2.35 -0.34 13.93
N LYS A 261 3.43 -0.16 13.17
CA LYS A 261 4.46 -1.18 12.95
C LYS A 261 4.90 -1.82 14.27
N GLY A 262 4.69 -3.12 14.42
CA GLY A 262 4.95 -3.86 15.67
C GLY A 262 3.78 -3.86 16.65
N ASN A 263 2.57 -3.56 16.19
CA ASN A 263 1.32 -3.54 16.98
C ASN A 263 1.36 -2.60 18.19
N LYS A 264 2.09 -1.48 18.08
CA LYS A 264 2.18 -0.44 19.12
C LYS A 264 1.34 0.76 18.73
N ASP A 265 0.52 1.23 19.64
CA ASP A 265 -0.22 2.47 19.48
C ASP A 265 0.68 3.68 19.73
N ARG A 266 0.37 4.78 19.09
CA ARG A 266 1.06 6.05 19.29
C ARG A 266 0.10 7.22 19.09
N ILE A 267 0.48 8.35 19.62
CA ILE A 267 -0.26 9.61 19.45
C ILE A 267 0.60 10.54 18.58
N SER A 268 -0.05 11.29 17.68
CA SER A 268 0.58 12.37 16.94
C SER A 268 -0.24 13.65 17.05
N MET A 269 0.37 14.77 16.65
CA MET A 269 -0.25 16.09 16.76
C MET A 269 -1.31 16.35 15.67
N LEU A 270 -2.36 17.08 16.00
CA LEU A 270 -3.38 17.56 15.10
C LEU A 270 -3.28 19.07 14.96
N SER A 271 -3.08 19.56 13.74
CA SER A 271 -3.04 21.00 13.47
C SER A 271 -4.45 21.60 13.45
N HIS A 272 -4.63 22.78 14.06
CA HIS A 272 -5.90 23.53 14.00
C HIS A 272 -6.37 23.81 12.57
N LYS A 273 -5.45 24.13 11.66
CA LYS A 273 -5.76 24.32 10.24
C LYS A 273 -6.29 23.03 9.61
N LEU A 274 -5.64 21.90 9.89
CA LEU A 274 -6.06 20.60 9.38
C LEU A 274 -7.41 20.18 9.96
N LEU A 275 -7.67 20.41 11.26
CA LEU A 275 -8.96 20.09 11.88
C LEU A 275 -10.12 20.83 11.20
N LYS A 276 -9.94 22.12 10.85
CA LYS A 276 -10.95 22.87 10.10
C LYS A 276 -11.23 22.24 8.73
N GLU A 277 -10.20 21.84 7.99
CA GLU A 277 -10.35 21.15 6.69
C GLU A 277 -10.98 19.77 6.84
N LEU A 278 -10.65 19.00 7.88
CA LEU A 278 -11.24 17.69 8.15
C LEU A 278 -12.74 17.80 8.50
N ARG A 279 -13.16 18.84 9.21
CA ARG A 279 -14.59 19.08 9.50
C ARG A 279 -15.38 19.36 8.21
N ILE A 280 -14.85 20.21 7.31
CA ILE A 280 -15.47 20.46 6.00
C ILE A 280 -15.51 19.16 5.18
N TYR A 281 -14.42 18.41 5.17
CA TYR A 281 -14.34 17.12 4.50
C TYR A 281 -15.38 16.14 5.03
N TYR A 282 -15.55 16.06 6.35
CA TYR A 282 -16.54 15.19 6.98
C TYR A 282 -17.97 15.54 6.58
N LEU A 283 -18.32 16.81 6.53
CA LEU A 283 -19.65 17.27 6.13
C LEU A 283 -19.94 16.97 4.65
N GLU A 284 -18.93 17.12 3.78
CA GLU A 284 -19.08 16.92 2.33
C GLU A 284 -19.09 15.44 1.94
N TYR A 285 -18.16 14.64 2.48
CA TYR A 285 -17.94 13.25 2.06
C TYR A 285 -18.64 12.22 2.94
N LYS A 286 -19.05 12.57 4.16
CA LYS A 286 -19.75 11.73 5.13
C LYS A 286 -19.18 10.32 5.27
N PRO A 287 -17.87 10.16 5.56
CA PRO A 287 -17.28 8.85 5.76
C PRO A 287 -17.94 8.15 6.94
N LYS A 288 -18.05 6.80 6.89
CA LYS A 288 -18.78 6.02 7.90
C LYS A 288 -17.87 5.42 8.96
N LYS A 289 -16.74 4.87 8.56
CA LYS A 289 -15.81 4.15 9.44
C LYS A 289 -14.39 4.68 9.32
N HIS A 290 -13.81 4.59 8.14
CA HIS A 290 -12.46 5.07 7.90
C HIS A 290 -12.47 6.57 7.59
N LEU A 291 -11.48 7.29 8.09
CA LEU A 291 -11.39 8.72 7.81
C LEU A 291 -11.34 8.98 6.30
N PHE A 292 -10.60 8.16 5.56
CA PHE A 292 -10.60 8.21 4.09
C PHE A 292 -11.11 6.90 3.51
N GLU A 293 -12.30 6.95 3.00
CA GLU A 293 -12.95 5.83 2.34
C GLU A 293 -12.77 5.89 0.83
N GLY A 294 -12.63 4.70 0.23
CA GLY A 294 -12.74 4.48 -1.19
C GLY A 294 -14.21 4.49 -1.64
N TYR A 295 -14.44 4.01 -2.86
CA TYR A 295 -15.76 4.06 -3.48
C TYR A 295 -16.85 3.31 -2.71
N ASP A 296 -16.54 2.17 -2.09
CA ASP A 296 -17.52 1.27 -1.43
C ASP A 296 -17.47 1.32 0.11
N GLY A 297 -16.99 2.40 0.71
CA GLY A 297 -16.77 2.46 2.17
C GLY A 297 -15.56 1.67 2.66
N HIS A 298 -14.82 1.00 1.75
CA HIS A 298 -13.52 0.40 2.08
C HIS A 298 -12.45 1.46 2.30
N PRO A 299 -11.37 1.13 3.01
CA PRO A 299 -10.23 2.04 3.15
C PRO A 299 -9.73 2.54 1.79
N TYR A 300 -9.27 3.78 1.73
CA TYR A 300 -8.65 4.33 0.53
C TYR A 300 -7.42 3.51 0.14
N SER A 301 -7.13 3.35 -1.17
CA SER A 301 -6.04 2.44 -1.56
C SER A 301 -4.66 3.09 -1.43
N GLY A 302 -3.65 2.32 -1.00
CA GLY A 302 -2.26 2.79 -0.88
C GLY A 302 -1.67 3.28 -2.21
N THR A 303 -2.07 2.67 -3.33
CA THR A 303 -1.70 3.11 -4.68
C THR A 303 -2.32 4.47 -5.00
N SER A 304 -3.57 4.71 -4.60
CA SER A 304 -4.25 6.00 -4.79
C SER A 304 -3.59 7.10 -3.97
N VAL A 305 -3.20 6.85 -2.72
CA VAL A 305 -2.44 7.82 -1.90
C VAL A 305 -1.14 8.23 -2.61
N GLY A 306 -0.38 7.27 -3.14
CA GLY A 306 0.85 7.56 -3.89
C GLY A 306 0.59 8.43 -5.13
N LYS A 307 -0.49 8.14 -5.87
CA LYS A 307 -0.90 8.94 -7.04
C LYS A 307 -1.33 10.36 -6.64
N VAL A 308 -2.07 10.50 -5.52
CA VAL A 308 -2.50 11.81 -4.99
C VAL A 308 -1.29 12.68 -4.66
N VAL A 309 -0.35 12.14 -3.87
CA VAL A 309 0.87 12.88 -3.49
C VAL A 309 1.68 13.30 -4.71
N ASN A 310 1.88 12.37 -5.66
CA ASN A 310 2.66 12.67 -6.87
C ASN A 310 1.96 13.67 -7.79
N LYS A 311 0.62 13.62 -7.91
CA LYS A 311 -0.17 14.60 -8.67
C LYS A 311 -0.05 16.00 -8.05
N ALA A 312 -0.17 16.11 -6.73
CA ALA A 312 -0.04 17.39 -6.03
C ALA A 312 1.38 17.97 -6.17
N ALA A 313 2.42 17.13 -6.13
CA ALA A 313 3.79 17.56 -6.38
C ALA A 313 3.95 18.16 -7.79
N LYS A 314 3.42 17.49 -8.82
CA LYS A 314 3.41 18.01 -10.18
C LYS A 314 2.69 19.36 -10.31
N LEU A 315 1.52 19.50 -9.66
CA LEU A 315 0.77 20.77 -9.63
C LEU A 315 1.56 21.89 -8.92
N ALA A 316 2.38 21.55 -7.95
CA ALA A 316 3.27 22.49 -7.27
C ALA A 316 4.55 22.83 -8.07
N GLY A 317 4.78 22.19 -9.23
CA GLY A 317 5.96 22.39 -10.05
C GLY A 317 7.18 21.58 -9.62
N ILE A 318 6.99 20.58 -8.74
CA ILE A 318 8.07 19.69 -8.28
C ILE A 318 8.32 18.62 -9.35
N ARG A 319 9.51 18.64 -9.96
CA ARG A 319 9.88 17.72 -11.06
C ARG A 319 10.16 16.29 -10.58
N LYS A 320 10.69 16.13 -9.37
CA LYS A 320 11.02 14.83 -8.82
C LYS A 320 9.76 14.07 -8.36
N LYS A 321 9.83 12.74 -8.34
CA LYS A 321 8.78 11.88 -7.83
C LYS A 321 8.68 12.04 -6.30
N VAL A 322 7.53 12.51 -5.81
CA VAL A 322 7.28 12.66 -4.37
C VAL A 322 6.49 11.48 -3.84
N THR A 323 6.90 10.96 -2.70
CA THR A 323 6.27 9.81 -2.03
C THR A 323 5.68 10.21 -0.67
N PRO A 324 4.71 9.45 -0.12
CA PRO A 324 4.22 9.66 1.24
C PRO A 324 5.33 9.64 2.30
N HIS A 325 6.36 8.81 2.10
CA HIS A 325 7.51 8.76 3.01
C HIS A 325 8.33 10.06 3.02
N MET A 326 8.48 10.72 1.87
CA MET A 326 9.17 12.01 1.81
C MET A 326 8.46 13.09 2.62
N LEU A 327 7.10 13.10 2.63
CA LEU A 327 6.33 14.02 3.47
C LEU A 327 6.56 13.76 4.96
N ARG A 328 6.63 12.49 5.37
CA ARG A 328 6.94 12.11 6.74
C ARG A 328 8.39 12.45 7.11
N HIS A 329 9.36 12.26 6.21
CA HIS A 329 10.74 12.68 6.43
C HIS A 329 10.84 14.20 6.57
N SER A 330 10.15 14.95 5.71
CA SER A 330 10.09 16.41 5.80
C SER A 330 9.44 16.89 7.10
N PHE A 331 8.39 16.22 7.60
CA PHE A 331 7.80 16.51 8.91
C PHE A 331 8.85 16.39 10.03
N ALA A 332 9.57 15.26 10.07
CA ALA A 332 10.58 15.02 11.10
C ALA A 332 11.74 16.02 11.04
N THR A 333 12.25 16.28 9.84
CA THR A 333 13.35 17.24 9.64
C THR A 333 12.91 18.65 10.00
N HIS A 334 11.72 19.09 9.59
CA HIS A 334 11.23 20.45 9.91
C HIS A 334 10.94 20.63 11.40
N LEU A 335 10.52 19.59 12.13
CA LEU A 335 10.41 19.64 13.60
C LEU A 335 11.78 19.81 14.25
N LEU A 336 12.77 19.04 13.79
CA LEU A 336 14.14 19.12 14.29
C LEU A 336 14.75 20.49 14.00
N GLU A 337 14.56 21.02 12.79
CA GLU A 337 14.97 22.38 12.39
C GLU A 337 14.25 23.48 13.18
N GLY A 338 13.04 23.20 13.65
CA GLY A 338 12.27 24.06 14.56
C GLY A 338 12.68 23.94 16.05
N GLY A 339 13.73 23.16 16.35
CA GLY A 339 14.24 23.02 17.73
C GLY A 339 13.54 21.95 18.56
N THR A 340 12.68 21.10 17.96
CA THR A 340 12.05 19.99 18.71
C THR A 340 13.07 18.93 19.03
N ASP A 341 13.13 18.51 20.30
CA ASP A 341 14.02 17.45 20.76
C ASP A 341 13.77 16.12 19.98
N LEU A 342 14.87 15.44 19.66
CA LEU A 342 14.84 14.21 18.85
C LEU A 342 14.01 13.08 19.50
N ARG A 343 13.93 13.02 20.82
CA ARG A 343 13.14 12.03 21.56
C ARG A 343 11.65 12.23 21.35
N TYR A 344 11.17 13.49 21.32
CA TYR A 344 9.78 13.78 21.00
C TYR A 344 9.45 13.43 19.54
N ILE A 345 10.38 13.75 18.62
CA ILE A 345 10.23 13.36 17.21
C ILE A 345 10.17 11.83 17.08
N GLN A 346 11.02 11.10 17.79
CA GLN A 346 11.02 9.63 17.83
C GLN A 346 9.66 9.09 18.30
N SER A 347 9.12 9.65 19.38
CA SER A 347 7.81 9.28 19.93
C SER A 347 6.68 9.58 18.94
N LEU A 348 6.63 10.80 18.38
CA LEU A 348 5.64 11.21 17.38
C LEU A 348 5.66 10.33 16.14
N LEU A 349 6.84 9.87 15.72
CA LEU A 349 6.99 8.97 14.57
C LEU A 349 6.76 7.50 14.93
N GLY A 350 6.84 7.11 16.20
CA GLY A 350 6.77 5.72 16.64
C GLY A 350 7.93 4.89 16.06
N HIS A 351 9.16 5.37 16.26
CA HIS A 351 10.37 4.63 15.93
C HIS A 351 10.85 3.83 17.13
N ASN A 352 11.04 2.52 16.97
CA ASN A 352 11.50 1.63 18.04
C ASN A 352 12.98 1.83 18.38
N SER A 353 13.78 2.42 17.47
CA SER A 353 15.19 2.66 17.64
C SER A 353 15.52 4.11 17.34
N SER A 354 16.34 4.73 18.18
CA SER A 354 16.88 6.09 18.00
C SER A 354 17.61 6.23 16.66
N LYS A 355 18.38 5.20 16.25
CA LYS A 355 19.09 5.17 14.97
C LYS A 355 18.19 5.51 13.77
N THR A 356 16.91 5.16 13.84
CA THR A 356 15.95 5.49 12.76
C THR A 356 15.59 6.98 12.75
N THR A 357 15.75 7.68 13.88
CA THR A 357 15.43 9.11 14.00
C THR A 357 16.69 9.95 13.84
N GLU A 358 17.86 9.44 14.24
CA GLU A 358 19.17 10.07 14.08
C GLU A 358 19.50 10.43 12.63
N ILE A 359 18.94 9.69 11.65
CA ILE A 359 19.11 10.01 10.22
C ILE A 359 18.67 11.46 9.86
N TYR A 360 17.77 12.05 10.65
CA TYR A 360 17.31 13.42 10.41
C TYR A 360 18.32 14.47 10.84
N THR A 361 19.23 14.15 11.78
CA THR A 361 20.30 15.07 12.19
C THR A 361 21.30 15.32 11.06
N HIS A 362 21.48 14.34 10.17
CA HIS A 362 22.35 14.47 9.01
C HIS A 362 21.75 15.27 7.85
N VAL A 363 20.45 15.61 7.92
CA VAL A 363 19.72 16.29 6.84
C VAL A 363 19.20 17.66 7.28
N ALA A 364 19.09 17.89 8.60
CA ALA A 364 18.66 19.18 9.14
C ALA A 364 19.71 20.26 8.84
N THR A 365 19.33 21.24 8.02
CA THR A 365 20.26 22.26 7.53
C THR A 365 20.40 23.45 8.47
N ASN A 366 19.48 23.64 9.42
CA ASN A 366 19.52 24.75 10.35
C ASN A 366 20.74 24.71 11.31
N ILE A 367 21.24 23.51 11.63
CA ILE A 367 22.47 23.36 12.41
C ILE A 367 23.65 23.99 11.67
N PHE A 368 23.73 23.82 10.34
CA PHE A 368 24.79 24.44 9.52
C PHE A 368 24.65 25.94 9.40
N LYS A 369 23.44 26.51 9.54
CA LYS A 369 23.22 27.96 9.49
C LYS A 369 23.68 28.69 10.75
N THR A 370 23.80 27.97 11.88
CA THR A 370 24.32 28.52 13.15
C THR A 370 25.84 28.38 13.28
N ILE A 371 26.45 27.57 12.41
CA ILE A 371 27.91 27.43 12.34
C ILE A 371 28.42 28.49 11.39
N ILE A 372 29.25 29.40 11.91
CA ILE A 372 29.91 30.43 11.08
C ILE A 372 30.97 29.71 10.24
N ASN A 373 30.89 29.87 8.92
CA ASN A 373 31.90 29.32 8.02
C ASN A 373 33.25 30.00 8.27
N PRO A 374 34.37 29.28 8.39
CA PRO A 374 35.68 29.89 8.60
C PRO A 374 36.10 30.93 7.54
N LEU A 375 35.47 30.94 6.36
CA LEU A 375 35.66 31.97 5.34
C LEU A 375 34.84 33.23 5.58
N ASP A 376 33.84 33.17 6.45
CA ASP A 376 32.94 34.30 6.78
C ASP A 376 33.30 34.91 8.14
N CYS A 377 34.45 34.52 8.76
CA CYS A 377 35.02 35.04 10.01
C CYS A 377 35.95 36.21 9.73
#